data_6b4257096b3107a9fb73718878da1c7c
#
_entry.id   6b4257096b3107a9fb73718878da1c7c
#
_cell.length_a   1.000
_cell.length_b   1.000
_cell.length_c   1.000
_cell.angle_alpha   90.00
_cell.angle_beta   90.00
_cell.angle_gamma   90.00
#
_symmetry.space_group_name_H-M   'P 1'
#
loop_
_entity.id
_entity.type
_entity.pdbx_description
1 polymer ?
#
loop_
_entity_poly.entity_id
_entity_poly.type
_entity_poly.pdbx_seq_one_letter_code
_entity_poly.pdbx_strand_id
1 'polypeptide(L)'
;LFRSIDGTVYREGLITEVFKKLVKYEIIQGEKWYNEVRPEFVRWDKRQGDYDNYLLKMVDIYMDAIKGLKKDQIDFIAKRVVEQKGDRVYTFTRDRIKWHKEQGHIIITVSGSPYELVREMAKKYEFDDFRGSIYVQDEHNMYTGDVIPMWDSESKQKAINELVKLYDIELDKSYAYGDTAGDYTMLNMVGNPYCMNPTKELLGKVINDESLKKKVNVIVERK
;
A
#
# COMPACT_ATOMS: atom_id res chain seq x y z
N LEU A 1 0.38 -6.57 -14.70
CA LEU A 1 0.41 -6.97 -13.30
C LEU A 1 0.11 -5.77 -12.41
N PHE A 2 -0.89 -5.91 -11.51
CA PHE A 2 -1.22 -4.94 -10.48
C PHE A 2 -0.87 -5.46 -9.08
N ARG A 3 -0.45 -4.58 -8.16
CA ARG A 3 -0.13 -4.99 -6.79
C ARG A 3 -0.20 -3.86 -5.78
N SER A 4 -0.55 -4.20 -4.52
CA SER A 4 -0.37 -3.33 -3.36
C SER A 4 1.09 -3.40 -2.85
N ILE A 5 1.52 -2.45 -2.04
CA ILE A 5 2.85 -2.48 -1.41
C ILE A 5 2.75 -3.06 0.00
N ASP A 6 2.10 -2.35 0.91
CA ASP A 6 2.02 -2.77 2.30
C ASP A 6 1.22 -4.07 2.43
N GLY A 7 1.71 -5.00 3.24
CA GLY A 7 1.10 -6.32 3.43
C GLY A 7 1.22 -7.28 2.25
N THR A 8 1.53 -6.80 1.05
CA THR A 8 1.60 -7.59 -0.19
C THR A 8 3.05 -7.74 -0.70
N VAL A 9 3.76 -6.65 -0.96
CA VAL A 9 5.21 -6.65 -1.27
C VAL A 9 5.99 -6.57 0.02
N TYR A 10 5.76 -5.51 0.77
CA TYR A 10 6.41 -5.21 2.02
C TYR A 10 5.68 -5.91 3.17
N ARG A 11 6.45 -6.48 4.11
CA ARG A 11 5.91 -7.34 5.19
C ARG A 11 5.07 -6.60 6.24
N GLU A 12 5.24 -5.30 6.33
CA GLU A 12 4.55 -4.41 7.28
C GLU A 12 4.01 -3.19 6.54
N GLY A 13 3.62 -2.14 7.27
CA GLY A 13 3.25 -0.85 6.69
C GLY A 13 4.45 0.08 6.58
N LEU A 14 4.79 0.55 5.39
CA LEU A 14 5.87 1.54 5.19
C LEU A 14 5.55 2.89 5.85
N ILE A 15 4.29 3.27 5.92
CA ILE A 15 3.86 4.49 6.63
C ILE A 15 4.26 4.46 8.11
N THR A 16 4.22 3.28 8.75
CA THR A 16 4.68 3.08 10.13
C THR A 16 6.17 3.41 10.28
N GLU A 17 6.99 3.04 9.31
CA GLU A 17 8.43 3.33 9.32
C GLU A 17 8.71 4.83 9.09
N VAL A 18 7.92 5.50 8.24
CA VAL A 18 7.97 6.97 8.11
C VAL A 18 7.59 7.63 9.43
N PHE A 19 6.51 7.17 10.04
CA PHE A 19 6.06 7.70 11.33
C PHE A 19 7.16 7.59 12.41
N LYS A 20 7.82 6.43 12.53
CA LYS A 20 8.97 6.25 13.44
C LYS A 20 10.11 7.22 13.14
N LYS A 21 10.36 7.55 11.86
CA LYS A 21 11.36 8.55 11.48
C LYS A 21 10.95 9.96 11.87
N LEU A 22 9.69 10.32 11.66
CA LEU A 22 9.15 11.61 12.07
C LEU A 22 9.27 11.81 13.59
N VAL A 23 8.99 10.76 14.38
CA VAL A 23 9.23 10.77 15.84
C VAL A 23 10.72 10.92 16.14
N LYS A 24 11.58 10.15 15.47
CA LYS A 24 13.04 10.20 15.69
C LYS A 24 13.65 11.57 15.38
N TYR A 25 13.08 12.29 14.41
CA TYR A 25 13.51 13.64 14.04
C TYR A 25 12.77 14.75 14.82
N GLU A 26 11.99 14.36 15.85
CA GLU A 26 11.23 15.26 16.71
C GLU A 26 10.21 16.14 15.96
N ILE A 27 9.79 15.69 14.76
CA ILE A 27 8.75 16.35 13.95
C ILE A 27 7.36 16.00 14.51
N ILE A 28 7.18 14.78 15.00
CA ILE A 28 5.99 14.32 15.70
C ILE A 28 6.36 14.01 17.15
N GLN A 29 5.48 14.39 18.09
CA GLN A 29 5.62 13.99 19.48
C GLN A 29 5.40 12.47 19.61
N GLY A 30 6.33 11.77 20.24
CA GLY A 30 6.26 10.32 20.44
C GLY A 30 5.01 9.86 21.20
N GLU A 31 4.45 10.72 22.05
CA GLU A 31 3.23 10.48 22.80
C GLU A 31 2.02 10.19 21.91
N LYS A 32 1.88 10.85 20.76
CA LYS A 32 0.81 10.57 19.78
C LYS A 32 0.87 9.11 19.28
N TRP A 33 2.07 8.60 19.02
CA TRP A 33 2.23 7.20 18.67
C TRP A 33 1.76 6.27 19.78
N TYR A 34 2.25 6.48 21.00
CA TYR A 34 1.96 5.57 22.11
C TYR A 34 0.50 5.62 22.56
N ASN A 35 -0.11 6.80 22.57
CA ASN A 35 -1.45 6.99 23.13
C ASN A 35 -2.57 6.80 22.11
N GLU A 36 -2.32 7.03 20.83
CA GLU A 36 -3.36 7.06 19.82
C GLU A 36 -3.23 5.97 18.75
N VAL A 37 -2.02 5.76 18.19
CA VAL A 37 -1.83 4.79 17.09
C VAL A 37 -1.54 3.39 17.61
N ARG A 38 -0.62 3.27 18.56
CA ARG A 38 -0.19 1.97 19.08
C ARG A 38 -1.34 1.13 19.68
N PRO A 39 -2.32 1.67 20.41
CA PRO A 39 -3.45 0.89 20.90
C PRO A 39 -4.23 0.21 19.78
N GLU A 40 -4.53 0.92 18.69
CA GLU A 40 -5.24 0.35 17.53
C GLU A 40 -4.38 -0.68 16.79
N PHE A 41 -3.08 -0.41 16.64
CA PHE A 41 -2.14 -1.39 16.11
C PHE A 41 -2.13 -2.68 16.95
N VAL A 42 -2.05 -2.58 18.28
CA VAL A 42 -2.03 -3.75 19.18
C VAL A 42 -3.36 -4.51 19.12
N ARG A 43 -4.49 -3.83 19.02
CA ARG A 43 -5.81 -4.47 18.86
C ARG A 43 -5.88 -5.27 17.56
N TRP A 44 -5.45 -4.66 16.45
CA TRP A 44 -5.38 -5.34 15.16
C TRP A 44 -4.41 -6.52 15.18
N ASP A 45 -3.20 -6.35 15.70
CA ASP A 45 -2.19 -7.40 15.80
C ASP A 45 -2.66 -8.61 16.62
N LYS A 46 -3.41 -8.34 17.70
CA LYS A 46 -4.08 -9.36 18.53
C LYS A 46 -5.36 -9.93 17.92
N ARG A 47 -5.74 -9.55 16.70
CA ARG A 47 -7.00 -9.97 16.06
C ARG A 47 -8.27 -9.53 16.80
N GLN A 48 -8.21 -8.43 17.56
CA GLN A 48 -9.31 -7.85 18.36
C GLN A 48 -9.88 -6.57 17.74
N GLY A 49 -9.34 -6.10 16.62
CA GLY A 49 -9.76 -4.89 15.91
C GLY A 49 -9.52 -5.01 14.41
N ASP A 50 -10.10 -4.07 13.66
CA ASP A 50 -10.00 -4.03 12.22
C ASP A 50 -8.75 -3.28 11.77
N TYR A 51 -8.18 -3.70 10.64
CA TYR A 51 -7.03 -3.03 10.03
C TYR A 51 -7.35 -1.59 9.63
N ASP A 52 -8.56 -1.35 9.12
CA ASP A 52 -8.98 -0.03 8.65
C ASP A 52 -8.99 1.01 9.78
N ASN A 53 -9.42 0.63 10.99
CA ASN A 53 -9.37 1.53 12.15
C ASN A 53 -7.94 1.96 12.49
N TYR A 54 -7.00 1.03 12.46
CA TYR A 54 -5.58 1.32 12.65
C TYR A 54 -5.03 2.22 11.53
N LEU A 55 -5.36 1.90 10.27
CA LEU A 55 -4.91 2.65 9.11
C LEU A 55 -5.42 4.10 9.15
N LEU A 56 -6.73 4.30 9.35
CA LEU A 56 -7.33 5.64 9.39
C LEU A 56 -6.74 6.49 10.51
N LYS A 57 -6.54 5.92 11.70
CA LYS A 57 -5.91 6.63 12.81
C LYS A 57 -4.47 7.02 12.49
N MET A 58 -3.72 6.14 11.83
CA MET A 58 -2.37 6.43 11.36
C MET A 58 -2.36 7.56 10.33
N VAL A 59 -3.31 7.54 9.38
CA VAL A 59 -3.45 8.56 8.33
C VAL A 59 -3.76 9.91 8.94
N ASP A 60 -4.71 10.00 9.87
CA ASP A 60 -5.08 11.25 10.55
C ASP A 60 -3.88 11.90 11.23
N ILE A 61 -3.16 11.13 12.03
CA ILE A 61 -1.98 11.64 12.76
C ILE A 61 -0.85 11.97 11.79
N TYR A 62 -0.70 11.20 10.71
CA TYR A 62 0.30 11.50 9.69
C TYR A 62 -0.02 12.82 8.97
N MET A 63 -1.27 13.05 8.57
CA MET A 63 -1.70 14.31 7.95
C MET A 63 -1.43 15.51 8.85
N ASP A 64 -1.82 15.43 10.12
CA ASP A 64 -1.55 16.47 11.11
C ASP A 64 -0.06 16.77 11.25
N ALA A 65 0.74 15.72 11.27
CA ALA A 65 2.17 15.80 11.49
C ALA A 65 2.95 16.43 10.33
N ILE A 66 2.53 16.14 9.09
CA ILE A 66 3.22 16.67 7.91
C ILE A 66 2.70 18.04 7.48
N LYS A 67 1.54 18.47 7.99
CA LYS A 67 0.96 19.77 7.67
C LYS A 67 1.96 20.90 7.93
N GLY A 68 2.17 21.73 6.93
CA GLY A 68 3.15 22.82 6.97
C GLY A 68 4.61 22.39 6.77
N LEU A 69 4.91 21.09 6.57
CA LEU A 69 6.23 20.65 6.14
C LEU A 69 6.39 20.82 4.63
N LYS A 70 7.63 20.99 4.20
CA LYS A 70 7.96 21.04 2.77
C LYS A 70 8.00 19.64 2.17
N LYS A 71 7.61 19.54 0.90
CA LYS A 71 7.63 18.30 0.13
C LYS A 71 8.99 17.59 0.16
N ASP A 72 10.07 18.33 -0.03
CA ASP A 72 11.44 17.80 -0.04
C ASP A 72 11.87 17.16 1.28
N GLN A 73 11.33 17.62 2.42
CA GLN A 73 11.57 16.97 3.72
C GLN A 73 10.94 15.57 3.76
N ILE A 74 9.71 15.42 3.27
CA ILE A 74 9.02 14.12 3.22
C ILE A 74 9.64 13.22 2.14
N ASP A 75 10.02 13.78 0.98
CA ASP A 75 10.75 13.05 -0.06
C ASP A 75 12.06 12.45 0.50
N PHE A 76 12.81 13.24 1.28
CA PHE A 76 14.03 12.77 1.93
C PHE A 76 13.75 11.63 2.92
N ILE A 77 12.71 11.78 3.77
CA ILE A 77 12.34 10.75 4.75
C ILE A 77 11.89 9.47 4.05
N ALA A 78 11.03 9.57 3.03
CA ALA A 78 10.55 8.43 2.25
C ALA A 78 11.70 7.66 1.60
N LYS A 79 12.64 8.37 0.95
CA LYS A 79 13.85 7.79 0.39
C LYS A 79 14.67 7.04 1.44
N ARG A 80 14.92 7.66 2.60
CA ARG A 80 15.68 7.03 3.69
C ARG A 80 14.98 5.80 4.28
N VAL A 81 13.66 5.82 4.38
CA VAL A 81 12.89 4.65 4.84
C VAL A 81 13.05 3.50 3.86
N VAL A 82 12.87 3.75 2.57
CA VAL A 82 12.99 2.69 1.54
C VAL A 82 14.42 2.17 1.41
N GLU A 83 15.44 3.04 1.47
CA GLU A 83 16.85 2.61 1.49
C GLU A 83 17.14 1.66 2.66
N GLN A 84 16.61 1.93 3.85
CA GLN A 84 16.92 1.17 5.08
C GLN A 84 16.02 -0.04 5.31
N LYS A 85 14.80 -0.01 4.82
CA LYS A 85 13.75 -0.98 5.15
C LYS A 85 13.11 -1.65 3.93
N GLY A 86 13.25 -1.08 2.74
CA GLY A 86 12.59 -1.54 1.53
C GLY A 86 12.89 -2.99 1.12
N ASP A 87 13.92 -3.62 1.68
CA ASP A 87 14.27 -5.02 1.44
C ASP A 87 13.47 -6.03 2.30
N ARG A 88 12.67 -5.53 3.27
CA ARG A 88 11.83 -6.38 4.12
C ARG A 88 10.56 -6.83 3.40
N VAL A 89 10.74 -7.51 2.28
CA VAL A 89 9.66 -8.00 1.42
C VAL A 89 9.40 -9.49 1.63
N TYR A 90 8.21 -9.93 1.27
CA TYR A 90 7.90 -11.36 1.23
C TYR A 90 8.70 -12.06 0.14
N THR A 91 9.17 -13.26 0.43
CA THR A 91 9.94 -14.08 -0.52
C THR A 91 9.12 -14.38 -1.76
N PHE A 92 7.88 -14.85 -1.55
CA PHE A 92 6.96 -15.14 -2.64
C PHE A 92 6.78 -13.95 -3.60
N THR A 93 6.46 -12.77 -3.06
CA THR A 93 6.20 -11.60 -3.94
C THR A 93 7.45 -11.09 -4.60
N ARG A 94 8.63 -11.18 -3.95
CA ARG A 94 9.93 -10.87 -4.57
C ARG A 94 10.22 -11.77 -5.77
N ASP A 95 10.02 -13.08 -5.60
CA ASP A 95 10.26 -14.06 -6.66
C ASP A 95 9.25 -13.88 -7.80
N ARG A 96 7.98 -13.51 -7.47
CA ARG A 96 6.98 -13.16 -8.49
C ARG A 96 7.32 -11.88 -9.26
N ILE A 97 7.88 -10.84 -8.60
CA ILE A 97 8.37 -9.64 -9.31
C ILE A 97 9.43 -10.04 -10.35
N LYS A 98 10.42 -10.85 -9.94
CA LYS A 98 11.46 -11.32 -10.83
C LYS A 98 10.87 -12.10 -12.01
N TRP A 99 10.00 -13.06 -11.74
CA TRP A 99 9.33 -13.85 -12.77
C TRP A 99 8.54 -12.96 -13.76
N HIS A 100 7.77 -11.98 -13.27
CA HIS A 100 7.03 -11.07 -14.15
C HIS A 100 7.95 -10.26 -15.06
N LYS A 101 9.10 -9.79 -14.55
CA LYS A 101 10.11 -9.12 -15.36
C LYS A 101 10.67 -10.02 -16.45
N GLU A 102 10.98 -11.27 -16.09
CA GLU A 102 11.48 -12.28 -17.05
C GLU A 102 10.46 -12.60 -18.15
N GLN A 103 9.17 -12.48 -17.87
CA GLN A 103 8.09 -12.64 -18.86
C GLN A 103 7.81 -11.37 -19.67
N GLY A 104 8.48 -10.26 -19.41
CA GLY A 104 8.23 -8.98 -20.07
C GLY A 104 6.89 -8.33 -19.69
N HIS A 105 6.31 -8.69 -18.53
CA HIS A 105 5.06 -8.11 -18.07
C HIS A 105 5.28 -6.69 -17.53
N ILE A 106 4.37 -5.79 -17.85
CA ILE A 106 4.30 -4.46 -17.22
C ILE A 106 3.91 -4.64 -15.74
N ILE A 107 4.70 -4.07 -14.83
CA ILE A 107 4.50 -4.15 -13.38
C ILE A 107 4.05 -2.80 -12.85
N ILE A 108 2.82 -2.74 -12.34
CA ILE A 108 2.22 -1.51 -11.82
C ILE A 108 1.87 -1.71 -10.35
N THR A 109 2.18 -0.73 -9.51
CA THR A 109 1.72 -0.74 -8.12
C THR A 109 0.61 0.28 -7.89
N VAL A 110 -0.45 -0.16 -7.19
CA VAL A 110 -1.57 0.69 -6.75
C VAL A 110 -1.74 0.46 -5.25
N SER A 111 -1.26 1.41 -4.45
CA SER A 111 -1.12 1.24 -2.99
C SER A 111 -1.74 2.40 -2.23
N GLY A 112 -2.33 2.10 -1.06
CA GLY A 112 -2.82 3.12 -0.12
C GLY A 112 -1.72 3.92 0.57
N SER A 113 -0.46 3.50 0.47
CA SER A 113 0.68 4.22 1.05
C SER A 113 0.87 5.60 0.43
N PRO A 114 1.53 6.54 1.16
CA PRO A 114 1.89 7.85 0.61
C PRO A 114 2.63 7.74 -0.71
N TYR A 115 2.27 8.61 -1.66
CA TYR A 115 2.84 8.65 -3.01
C TYR A 115 4.37 8.62 -3.02
N GLU A 116 5.02 9.35 -2.12
CA GLU A 116 6.47 9.45 -2.02
C GLU A 116 7.11 8.09 -1.68
N LEU A 117 6.48 7.31 -0.79
CA LEU A 117 6.93 5.95 -0.46
C LEU A 117 6.72 4.98 -1.61
N VAL A 118 5.54 5.04 -2.25
CA VAL A 118 5.21 4.18 -3.39
C VAL A 118 6.19 4.44 -4.53
N ARG A 119 6.50 5.70 -4.80
CA ARG A 119 7.49 6.12 -5.80
C ARG A 119 8.89 5.54 -5.51
N GLU A 120 9.37 5.63 -4.28
CA GLU A 120 10.71 5.13 -3.94
C GLU A 120 10.75 3.58 -3.97
N MET A 121 9.67 2.89 -3.60
CA MET A 121 9.55 1.44 -3.77
C MET A 121 9.48 1.06 -5.25
N ALA A 122 8.74 1.79 -6.07
CA ALA A 122 8.66 1.57 -7.51
C ALA A 122 10.04 1.71 -8.17
N LYS A 123 10.81 2.74 -7.80
CA LYS A 123 12.20 2.90 -8.25
C LYS A 123 13.09 1.73 -7.83
N LYS A 124 13.02 1.32 -6.54
CA LYS A 124 13.85 0.25 -5.99
C LYS A 124 13.60 -1.09 -6.67
N TYR A 125 12.35 -1.40 -6.99
CA TYR A 125 11.95 -2.65 -7.63
C TYR A 125 11.73 -2.52 -9.14
N GLU A 126 12.04 -1.34 -9.72
CA GLU A 126 11.90 -1.06 -11.15
C GLU A 126 10.50 -1.42 -11.67
N PHE A 127 9.47 -0.88 -11.03
CA PHE A 127 8.10 -0.97 -11.52
C PHE A 127 7.87 0.05 -12.62
N ASP A 128 7.08 -0.31 -13.61
CA ASP A 128 6.83 0.52 -14.80
C ASP A 128 5.94 1.72 -14.52
N ASP A 129 4.97 1.58 -13.59
CA ASP A 129 4.12 2.70 -13.16
C ASP A 129 3.63 2.48 -11.70
N PHE A 130 3.12 3.54 -11.09
CA PHE A 130 2.65 3.47 -9.72
C PHE A 130 1.56 4.50 -9.41
N ARG A 131 0.69 4.16 -8.46
CA ARG A 131 -0.29 5.06 -7.84
C ARG A 131 -0.21 4.91 -6.32
N GLY A 132 -0.26 6.05 -5.61
CA GLY A 132 -0.25 6.12 -4.15
C GLY A 132 -1.22 7.19 -3.67
N SER A 133 -1.48 7.25 -2.37
CA SER A 133 -2.26 8.33 -1.77
C SER A 133 -1.48 9.65 -1.87
N ILE A 134 -2.12 10.69 -2.40
CA ILE A 134 -1.50 11.99 -2.63
C ILE A 134 -1.87 12.91 -1.48
N TYR A 135 -0.89 13.27 -0.67
CA TYR A 135 -1.02 14.32 0.33
C TYR A 135 -0.83 15.66 -0.37
N VAL A 136 -1.85 16.53 -0.27
CA VAL A 136 -1.96 17.75 -1.08
C VAL A 136 -0.94 18.78 -0.62
N GLN A 137 -0.33 19.47 -1.58
CA GLN A 137 0.59 20.58 -1.35
C GLN A 137 0.02 21.88 -1.93
N ASP A 138 0.37 23.00 -1.30
CA ASP A 138 0.07 24.32 -1.81
C ASP A 138 1.09 24.78 -2.88
N GLU A 139 0.93 26.01 -3.36
CA GLU A 139 1.82 26.63 -4.37
C GLU A 139 3.27 26.80 -3.90
N HIS A 140 3.53 26.72 -2.59
CA HIS A 140 4.85 26.78 -1.98
C HIS A 140 5.45 25.39 -1.70
N ASN A 141 4.82 24.31 -2.20
CA ASN A 141 5.17 22.90 -1.94
C ASN A 141 5.11 22.51 -0.45
N MET A 142 4.18 23.12 0.31
CA MET A 142 3.93 22.77 1.70
C MET A 142 2.66 21.94 1.83
N TYR A 143 2.68 20.90 2.64
CA TYR A 143 1.52 20.05 2.84
C TYR A 143 0.37 20.81 3.52
N THR A 144 -0.84 20.72 2.93
CA THR A 144 -2.03 21.43 3.39
C THR A 144 -2.75 20.72 4.54
N GLY A 145 -2.54 19.41 4.68
CA GLY A 145 -3.29 18.53 5.56
C GLY A 145 -4.48 17.84 4.89
N ASP A 146 -4.61 17.95 3.55
CA ASP A 146 -5.60 17.23 2.76
C ASP A 146 -4.98 16.01 2.09
N VAL A 147 -5.81 15.02 1.73
CA VAL A 147 -5.36 13.80 1.05
C VAL A 147 -6.33 13.36 -0.03
N ILE A 148 -5.79 12.91 -1.17
CA ILE A 148 -6.51 12.17 -2.20
C ILE A 148 -6.19 10.70 -1.96
N PRO A 149 -7.15 9.91 -1.47
CA PRO A 149 -6.89 8.53 -1.03
C PRO A 149 -6.68 7.55 -2.20
N MET A 150 -5.91 6.49 -1.91
CA MET A 150 -5.73 5.32 -2.80
C MET A 150 -5.88 4.00 -2.04
N TRP A 151 -6.50 4.01 -0.85
CA TRP A 151 -6.59 2.81 0.00
C TRP A 151 -7.91 2.05 -0.11
N ASP A 152 -8.99 2.66 -0.59
CA ASP A 152 -10.28 2.01 -0.77
C ASP A 152 -10.45 1.38 -2.16
N SER A 153 -11.44 0.48 -2.29
CA SER A 153 -11.71 -0.24 -3.53
C SER A 153 -12.11 0.67 -4.70
N GLU A 154 -12.80 1.77 -4.45
CA GLU A 154 -13.29 2.68 -5.49
C GLU A 154 -12.14 3.47 -6.11
N SER A 155 -11.29 4.09 -5.26
CA SER A 155 -10.12 4.83 -5.73
C SER A 155 -9.15 3.93 -6.49
N LYS A 156 -8.91 2.69 -6.01
CA LYS A 156 -8.09 1.70 -6.73
C LYS A 156 -8.71 1.29 -8.06
N GLN A 157 -10.02 1.05 -8.11
CA GLN A 157 -10.70 0.68 -9.36
C GLN A 157 -10.58 1.79 -10.40
N LYS A 158 -10.78 3.05 -10.00
CA LYS A 158 -10.63 4.20 -10.90
C LYS A 158 -9.20 4.28 -11.46
N ALA A 159 -8.19 4.19 -10.61
CA ALA A 159 -6.79 4.21 -11.02
C ALA A 159 -6.46 3.05 -11.97
N ILE A 160 -6.95 1.83 -11.70
CA ILE A 160 -6.73 0.67 -12.56
C ILE A 160 -7.40 0.87 -13.93
N ASN A 161 -8.64 1.39 -13.98
CA ASN A 161 -9.32 1.66 -15.24
C ASN A 161 -8.57 2.68 -16.11
N GLU A 162 -7.95 3.68 -15.52
CA GLU A 162 -7.07 4.64 -16.21
C GLU A 162 -5.81 3.95 -16.76
N LEU A 163 -5.15 3.12 -15.94
CA LEU A 163 -3.95 2.39 -16.30
C LEU A 163 -4.20 1.32 -17.38
N VAL A 164 -5.36 0.65 -17.33
CA VAL A 164 -5.80 -0.31 -18.36
C VAL A 164 -5.88 0.36 -19.72
N LYS A 165 -6.46 1.57 -19.79
CA LYS A 165 -6.54 2.34 -21.02
C LYS A 165 -5.18 2.86 -21.49
N LEU A 166 -4.33 3.31 -20.54
CA LEU A 166 -3.04 3.88 -20.85
C LEU A 166 -2.05 2.86 -21.44
N TYR A 167 -2.10 1.63 -20.95
CA TYR A 167 -1.17 0.56 -21.32
C TYR A 167 -1.82 -0.55 -22.17
N ASP A 168 -3.08 -0.39 -22.60
CA ASP A 168 -3.85 -1.39 -23.36
C ASP A 168 -3.80 -2.79 -22.68
N ILE A 169 -4.14 -2.84 -21.38
CA ILE A 169 -3.97 -4.04 -20.54
C ILE A 169 -5.13 -5.03 -20.74
N GLU A 170 -4.80 -6.28 -21.06
CA GLU A 170 -5.75 -7.39 -21.08
C GLU A 170 -5.97 -7.94 -19.65
N LEU A 171 -7.09 -7.56 -19.02
CA LEU A 171 -7.39 -7.93 -17.63
C LEU A 171 -7.49 -9.44 -17.41
N ASP A 172 -8.07 -10.19 -18.34
CA ASP A 172 -8.22 -11.65 -18.23
C ASP A 172 -6.88 -12.39 -18.20
N LYS A 173 -5.85 -11.81 -18.80
CA LYS A 173 -4.47 -12.34 -18.77
C LYS A 173 -3.63 -11.75 -17.65
N SER A 174 -4.18 -10.77 -16.95
CA SER A 174 -3.45 -10.01 -15.93
C SER A 174 -3.42 -10.73 -14.58
N TYR A 175 -2.48 -10.31 -13.76
CA TYR A 175 -2.25 -10.75 -12.40
C TYR A 175 -2.51 -9.60 -11.42
N ALA A 176 -3.09 -9.90 -10.26
CA ALA A 176 -3.20 -8.93 -9.18
C ALA A 176 -2.80 -9.56 -7.85
N TYR A 177 -2.17 -8.78 -6.99
CA TYR A 177 -1.71 -9.20 -5.66
C TYR A 177 -2.17 -8.18 -4.63
N GLY A 178 -2.86 -8.65 -3.58
CA GLY A 178 -3.39 -7.81 -2.53
C GLY A 178 -3.59 -8.56 -1.22
N ASP A 179 -3.81 -7.85 -0.12
CA ASP A 179 -3.94 -8.42 1.22
C ASP A 179 -5.12 -7.88 2.04
N THR A 180 -5.66 -6.70 1.68
CA THR A 180 -6.75 -6.03 2.40
C THR A 180 -8.07 -5.96 1.62
N ALA A 181 -9.16 -5.63 2.32
CA ALA A 181 -10.47 -5.42 1.70
C ALA A 181 -10.47 -4.34 0.60
N GLY A 182 -9.58 -3.36 0.69
CA GLY A 182 -9.37 -2.34 -0.35
C GLY A 182 -8.83 -2.90 -1.68
N ASP A 183 -8.24 -4.11 -1.67
CA ASP A 183 -7.74 -4.76 -2.89
C ASP A 183 -8.80 -5.64 -3.58
N TYR A 184 -9.96 -5.84 -2.97
CA TYR A 184 -10.98 -6.77 -3.47
C TYR A 184 -11.35 -6.52 -4.94
N THR A 185 -11.63 -5.26 -5.29
CA THR A 185 -12.02 -4.91 -6.66
C THR A 185 -10.90 -5.20 -7.65
N MET A 186 -9.65 -4.83 -7.31
CA MET A 186 -8.48 -5.11 -8.12
C MET A 186 -8.30 -6.62 -8.37
N LEU A 187 -8.47 -7.43 -7.32
CA LEU A 187 -8.38 -8.90 -7.41
C LEU A 187 -9.49 -9.49 -8.28
N ASN A 188 -10.70 -8.95 -8.20
CA ASN A 188 -11.83 -9.45 -8.96
C ASN A 188 -11.77 -9.09 -10.46
N MET A 189 -11.11 -7.98 -10.81
CA MET A 189 -10.99 -7.50 -12.20
C MET A 189 -10.08 -8.38 -13.07
N VAL A 190 -9.14 -9.14 -12.49
CA VAL A 190 -8.11 -9.87 -13.26
C VAL A 190 -8.39 -11.36 -13.37
N GLY A 191 -7.78 -12.01 -14.37
CA GLY A 191 -7.86 -13.47 -14.53
C GLY A 191 -7.05 -14.26 -13.51
N ASN A 192 -5.96 -13.68 -12.96
CA ASN A 192 -5.04 -14.38 -12.05
C ASN A 192 -4.85 -13.62 -10.72
N PRO A 193 -5.84 -13.65 -9.81
CA PRO A 193 -5.75 -12.98 -8.52
C PRO A 193 -4.98 -13.80 -7.47
N TYR A 194 -4.20 -13.09 -6.64
CA TYR A 194 -3.43 -13.63 -5.51
C TYR A 194 -3.72 -12.83 -4.25
N CYS A 195 -4.18 -13.49 -3.19
CA CYS A 195 -4.30 -12.93 -1.86
C CYS A 195 -3.06 -13.29 -1.03
N MET A 196 -2.29 -12.28 -0.62
CA MET A 196 -1.10 -12.47 0.20
C MET A 196 -1.42 -12.20 1.67
N ASN A 197 -1.33 -13.22 2.53
CA ASN A 197 -1.67 -13.09 3.96
C ASN A 197 -2.97 -12.29 4.21
N PRO A 198 -4.10 -12.65 3.56
CA PRO A 198 -5.29 -11.80 3.51
C PRO A 198 -5.82 -11.47 4.90
N THR A 199 -6.32 -10.24 5.08
CA THR A 199 -7.10 -9.87 6.26
C THR A 199 -8.39 -10.70 6.32
N LYS A 200 -8.97 -10.79 7.52
CA LYS A 200 -10.26 -11.49 7.74
C LYS A 200 -11.36 -10.93 6.83
N GLU A 201 -11.39 -9.62 6.66
CA GLU A 201 -12.36 -8.89 5.85
C GLU A 201 -12.23 -9.24 4.37
N LEU A 202 -11.00 -9.24 3.82
CA LEU A 202 -10.77 -9.67 2.44
C LEU A 202 -11.14 -11.14 2.25
N LEU A 203 -10.71 -12.00 3.17
CA LEU A 203 -11.03 -13.43 3.10
C LEU A 203 -12.54 -13.67 3.12
N GLY A 204 -13.29 -12.93 3.95
CA GLY A 204 -14.75 -12.97 3.98
C GLY A 204 -15.37 -12.58 2.64
N LYS A 205 -14.90 -11.52 1.99
CA LYS A 205 -15.35 -11.13 0.64
C LYS A 205 -15.05 -12.21 -0.40
N VAL A 206 -13.86 -12.78 -0.38
CA VAL A 206 -13.45 -13.88 -1.29
C VAL A 206 -14.33 -15.12 -1.13
N ILE A 207 -14.62 -15.53 0.12
CA ILE A 207 -15.45 -16.72 0.39
C ILE A 207 -16.89 -16.54 -0.12
N ASN A 208 -17.42 -15.32 -0.03
CA ASN A 208 -18.78 -14.98 -0.43
C ASN A 208 -18.92 -14.65 -1.94
N ASP A 209 -17.82 -14.56 -2.69
CA ASP A 209 -17.82 -14.32 -4.12
C ASP A 209 -17.41 -15.61 -4.86
N GLU A 210 -18.40 -16.34 -5.38
CA GLU A 210 -18.19 -17.60 -6.08
C GLU A 210 -17.30 -17.47 -7.32
N SER A 211 -17.28 -16.32 -7.99
CA SER A 211 -16.42 -16.06 -9.15
C SER A 211 -14.96 -15.91 -8.72
N LEU A 212 -14.70 -15.05 -7.74
CA LEU A 212 -13.36 -14.80 -7.23
C LEU A 212 -12.80 -16.04 -6.52
N LYS A 213 -13.60 -16.73 -5.73
CA LYS A 213 -13.25 -17.94 -5.00
C LYS A 213 -12.70 -19.05 -5.90
N LYS A 214 -13.24 -19.19 -7.12
CA LYS A 214 -12.81 -20.22 -8.09
C LYS A 214 -11.46 -19.95 -8.72
N LYS A 215 -11.03 -18.69 -8.80
CA LYS A 215 -9.79 -18.28 -9.51
C LYS A 215 -8.68 -17.78 -8.58
N VAL A 216 -8.99 -17.42 -7.34
CA VAL A 216 -8.03 -16.81 -6.42
C VAL A 216 -7.02 -17.82 -5.87
N ASN A 217 -5.77 -17.38 -5.80
CA ASN A 217 -4.70 -18.08 -5.11
C ASN A 217 -4.44 -17.41 -3.75
N VAL A 218 -4.51 -18.17 -2.66
CA VAL A 218 -4.23 -17.67 -1.32
C VAL A 218 -2.85 -18.12 -0.90
N ILE A 219 -1.99 -17.16 -0.60
CA ILE A 219 -0.60 -17.39 -0.18
C ILE A 219 -0.46 -16.95 1.27
N VAL A 220 0.09 -17.82 2.10
CA VAL A 220 0.40 -17.54 3.50
C VAL A 220 1.90 -17.69 3.72
N GLU A 221 2.56 -16.61 4.00
CA GLU A 221 3.99 -16.56 4.34
C GLU A 221 4.17 -15.85 5.70
N ARG A 222 5.05 -16.38 6.55
CA ARG A 222 5.34 -15.74 7.86
C ARG A 222 5.92 -14.35 7.67
N LYS A 223 5.46 -13.43 8.52
CA LYS A 223 6.01 -12.08 8.64
C LYS A 223 7.42 -12.07 9.23
#